data_1afccc0ec91dc084590fc65e45b71ec7
#
_entry.id   1afccc0ec91dc084590fc65e45b71ec7
#
_cell.length_a   1.000
_cell.length_b   1.000
_cell.length_c   1.000
_cell.angle_alpha   90.00
_cell.angle_beta   90.00
_cell.angle_gamma   90.00
#
_symmetry.space_group_name_H-M   'P 1'
#
loop_
_entity.id
_entity.type
_entity.pdbx_description
1 polymer ?
#
loop_
_entity_poly.entity_id
_entity_poly.type
_entity_poly.pdbx_seq_one_letter_code
_entity_poly.pdbx_strand_id
1 'polypeptide(L)'
;AGITAALEAMARTGIGGVQIMEVDQGDPVGPVPFMGDEWRALFGHVLREADRLGLLVNMNNDAGWNGSGGPWIRPAQAMQKVVWTEAAVAGPAPVSQLLPQPETIAGHYRDIAVFAVPAVGGYRIDNIAVKSCLQTGFVMPGVVGGDAPEDMRVPPETILDLSANMNDSGRLVWDAPAGNWTVLRMGHTCT
;
A
#
# COMPACT_ATOMS: atom_id res chain seq x y z
N ALA A 1 -33.69 -9.51 16.12
CA ALA A 1 -34.22 -8.84 17.33
C ALA A 1 -33.44 -7.55 17.62
N GLY A 2 -32.10 -7.55 17.68
CA GLY A 2 -31.30 -6.36 18.03
C GLY A 2 -31.44 -5.19 17.04
N ILE A 3 -31.37 -5.46 15.73
CA ILE A 3 -31.49 -4.43 14.68
C ILE A 3 -32.83 -3.69 14.78
N THR A 4 -33.94 -4.42 14.84
CA THR A 4 -35.29 -3.84 14.96
C THR A 4 -35.39 -2.93 16.19
N ALA A 5 -34.94 -3.44 17.36
CA ALA A 5 -35.01 -2.67 18.61
C ALA A 5 -34.17 -1.38 18.56
N ALA A 6 -32.98 -1.44 17.91
CA ALA A 6 -32.13 -0.27 17.74
C ALA A 6 -32.78 0.80 16.82
N LEU A 7 -33.31 0.40 15.69
CA LEU A 7 -33.98 1.31 14.75
C LEU A 7 -35.25 1.93 15.34
N GLU A 8 -36.03 1.13 16.09
CA GLU A 8 -37.21 1.64 16.81
C GLU A 8 -36.82 2.66 17.92
N ALA A 9 -35.71 2.41 18.62
CA ALA A 9 -35.22 3.39 19.60
C ALA A 9 -34.78 4.69 18.92
N MET A 10 -34.09 4.61 17.80
CA MET A 10 -33.67 5.78 16.99
C MET A 10 -34.89 6.59 16.51
N ALA A 11 -35.90 5.92 15.94
CA ALA A 11 -37.12 6.58 15.49
C ALA A 11 -37.85 7.28 16.66
N ARG A 12 -37.95 6.64 17.84
CA ARG A 12 -38.58 7.22 19.02
C ARG A 12 -37.87 8.47 19.54
N THR A 13 -36.57 8.59 19.32
CA THR A 13 -35.77 9.76 19.75
C THR A 13 -35.70 10.87 18.70
N GLY A 14 -36.39 10.72 17.55
CA GLY A 14 -36.43 11.72 16.49
C GLY A 14 -35.26 11.68 15.53
N ILE A 15 -34.44 10.61 15.53
CA ILE A 15 -33.38 10.39 14.53
C ILE A 15 -34.04 10.11 13.18
N GLY A 16 -33.66 10.85 12.13
CA GLY A 16 -34.25 10.73 10.79
C GLY A 16 -33.60 9.67 9.90
N GLY A 17 -32.46 9.10 10.30
CA GLY A 17 -31.78 8.07 9.50
C GLY A 17 -30.48 7.59 10.13
N VAL A 18 -29.87 6.58 9.49
CA VAL A 18 -28.64 5.93 9.95
C VAL A 18 -27.64 5.78 8.82
N GLN A 19 -26.38 5.84 9.14
CA GLN A 19 -25.30 5.46 8.24
C GLN A 19 -24.64 4.17 8.72
N ILE A 20 -24.55 3.19 7.85
CA ILE A 20 -23.84 1.93 8.11
C ILE A 20 -22.40 2.07 7.62
N MET A 21 -21.44 1.81 8.49
CA MET A 21 -20.02 1.77 8.18
C MET A 21 -19.45 0.45 8.72
N GLU A 22 -18.82 -0.30 7.83
CA GLU A 22 -18.12 -1.54 8.19
C GLU A 22 -16.64 -1.21 8.40
N VAL A 23 -16.19 -1.19 9.63
CA VAL A 23 -14.80 -0.87 9.98
C VAL A 23 -14.28 -1.81 11.06
N ASP A 24 -13.32 -2.65 10.71
CA ASP A 24 -12.69 -3.64 11.59
C ASP A 24 -11.39 -3.10 12.22
N GLN A 25 -11.42 -1.93 12.78
CA GLN A 25 -10.21 -1.31 13.31
C GLN A 25 -10.09 -1.49 14.82
N GLY A 26 -9.26 -2.43 15.25
CA GLY A 26 -8.89 -2.65 16.65
C GLY A 26 -9.87 -3.52 17.45
N ASP A 27 -11.00 -3.92 16.89
CA ASP A 27 -11.96 -4.82 17.48
C ASP A 27 -11.86 -6.23 16.87
N PRO A 28 -12.23 -7.28 17.61
CA PRO A 28 -12.34 -8.62 17.04
C PRO A 28 -13.33 -8.64 15.88
N VAL A 29 -12.97 -9.34 14.80
CA VAL A 29 -13.85 -9.54 13.65
C VAL A 29 -15.14 -10.21 14.11
N GLY A 30 -16.29 -9.64 13.74
CA GLY A 30 -17.61 -10.19 14.06
C GLY A 30 -17.86 -11.52 13.36
N PRO A 31 -18.88 -12.29 13.82
CA PRO A 31 -19.17 -13.60 13.27
C PRO A 31 -19.79 -13.56 11.87
N VAL A 32 -20.25 -12.41 11.40
CA VAL A 32 -20.94 -12.23 10.11
C VAL A 32 -19.99 -11.52 9.14
N PRO A 33 -19.39 -12.24 8.18
CA PRO A 33 -18.46 -11.64 7.21
C PRO A 33 -19.17 -10.61 6.31
N PHE A 34 -18.51 -9.47 6.10
CA PHE A 34 -18.98 -8.42 5.18
C PHE A 34 -19.34 -8.99 3.80
N MET A 35 -20.50 -8.59 3.28
CA MET A 35 -21.06 -9.03 1.99
C MET A 35 -21.30 -10.55 1.85
N GLY A 36 -21.16 -11.33 2.93
CA GLY A 36 -21.62 -12.73 2.96
C GLY A 36 -23.17 -12.84 2.91
N ASP A 37 -23.67 -14.05 2.75
CA ASP A 37 -25.12 -14.27 2.60
C ASP A 37 -25.90 -13.81 3.84
N GLU A 38 -25.40 -14.11 5.04
CA GLU A 38 -26.03 -13.66 6.29
C GLU A 38 -25.99 -12.15 6.42
N TRP A 39 -24.86 -11.50 6.07
CA TRP A 39 -24.74 -10.05 6.07
C TRP A 39 -25.78 -9.41 5.14
N ARG A 40 -25.94 -9.95 3.92
CA ARG A 40 -26.92 -9.47 2.93
C ARG A 40 -28.36 -9.61 3.44
N ALA A 41 -28.66 -10.72 4.11
CA ALA A 41 -29.96 -10.96 4.72
C ALA A 41 -30.25 -9.96 5.85
N LEU A 42 -29.28 -9.69 6.71
CA LEU A 42 -29.35 -8.69 7.79
C LEU A 42 -29.47 -7.27 7.24
N PHE A 43 -28.69 -6.92 6.22
CA PHE A 43 -28.79 -5.61 5.54
C PHE A 43 -30.17 -5.41 4.92
N GLY A 44 -30.70 -6.42 4.22
CA GLY A 44 -32.08 -6.41 3.71
C GLY A 44 -33.13 -6.27 4.82
N HIS A 45 -32.88 -6.81 6.01
CA HIS A 45 -33.75 -6.59 7.19
C HIS A 45 -33.68 -5.14 7.67
N VAL A 46 -32.46 -4.54 7.75
CA VAL A 46 -32.30 -3.12 8.07
C VAL A 46 -33.12 -2.23 7.16
N LEU A 47 -33.04 -2.45 5.84
CA LEU A 47 -33.77 -1.63 4.86
C LEU A 47 -35.30 -1.73 5.04
N ARG A 48 -35.85 -2.93 5.25
CA ARG A 48 -37.28 -3.10 5.50
C ARG A 48 -37.75 -2.45 6.80
N GLU A 49 -36.97 -2.58 7.87
CA GLU A 49 -37.30 -1.97 9.16
C GLU A 49 -37.18 -0.44 9.12
N ALA A 50 -36.18 0.08 8.43
CA ALA A 50 -36.02 1.52 8.26
C ALA A 50 -37.17 2.13 7.44
N ASP A 51 -37.58 1.48 6.35
CA ASP A 51 -38.75 1.87 5.55
C ASP A 51 -40.03 1.88 6.41
N ARG A 52 -40.26 0.82 7.17
CA ARG A 52 -41.39 0.74 8.13
C ARG A 52 -41.42 1.90 9.13
N LEU A 53 -40.25 2.37 9.55
CA LEU A 53 -40.09 3.42 10.57
C LEU A 53 -39.90 4.82 10.00
N GLY A 54 -39.85 4.98 8.68
CA GLY A 54 -39.60 6.26 8.00
C GLY A 54 -38.18 6.78 8.18
N LEU A 55 -37.19 5.88 8.37
CA LEU A 55 -35.78 6.22 8.53
C LEU A 55 -35.03 6.14 7.19
N LEU A 56 -34.14 7.11 6.95
CA LEU A 56 -33.19 7.03 5.84
C LEU A 56 -32.03 6.09 6.18
N VAL A 57 -31.55 5.35 5.19
CA VAL A 57 -30.36 4.50 5.36
C VAL A 57 -29.33 4.88 4.30
N ASN A 58 -28.13 5.21 4.75
CA ASN A 58 -26.93 5.34 3.93
C ASN A 58 -25.94 4.23 4.29
N MET A 59 -25.10 3.83 3.35
CA MET A 59 -24.06 2.83 3.57
C MET A 59 -22.77 3.28 2.88
N ASN A 60 -21.63 3.07 3.56
CA ASN A 60 -20.33 3.03 2.91
C ASN A 60 -20.28 1.84 1.97
N ASN A 61 -19.65 2.00 0.81
CA ASN A 61 -19.57 0.95 -0.21
C ASN A 61 -18.34 0.05 -0.04
N ASP A 62 -17.69 0.06 1.11
CA ASP A 62 -16.47 -0.69 1.42
C ASP A 62 -16.48 -1.31 2.82
N ALA A 63 -15.52 -2.20 3.06
CA ALA A 63 -15.12 -2.63 4.39
C ALA A 63 -13.79 -1.96 4.73
N GLY A 64 -13.80 -1.00 5.64
CA GLY A 64 -12.67 -0.16 6.01
C GLY A 64 -12.88 1.32 5.69
N TRP A 65 -11.79 2.02 5.39
CA TRP A 65 -11.79 3.47 5.23
C TRP A 65 -11.67 3.96 3.78
N ASN A 66 -11.51 3.06 2.82
CA ASN A 66 -11.41 3.43 1.41
C ASN A 66 -12.20 2.47 0.52
N GLY A 67 -12.78 2.98 -0.55
CA GLY A 67 -13.64 2.23 -1.46
C GLY A 67 -12.93 1.19 -2.34
N SER A 68 -11.68 0.85 -2.07
CA SER A 68 -10.92 -0.19 -2.78
C SER A 68 -10.78 -1.50 -1.99
N GLY A 69 -11.38 -1.60 -0.79
CA GLY A 69 -11.36 -2.79 0.08
C GLY A 69 -12.43 -3.82 -0.25
N GLY A 70 -12.35 -4.96 0.46
CA GLY A 70 -13.34 -6.04 0.41
C GLY A 70 -12.71 -7.42 0.37
N PRO A 71 -13.40 -8.47 0.84
CA PRO A 71 -12.85 -9.83 0.97
C PRO A 71 -12.52 -10.50 -0.38
N TRP A 72 -13.00 -9.96 -1.49
CA TRP A 72 -12.74 -10.41 -2.85
C TRP A 72 -11.53 -9.74 -3.51
N ILE A 73 -10.96 -8.70 -2.90
CA ILE A 73 -9.81 -7.98 -3.45
C ILE A 73 -8.54 -8.81 -3.23
N ARG A 74 -7.89 -9.15 -4.33
CA ARG A 74 -6.59 -9.85 -4.30
C ARG A 74 -5.45 -8.82 -4.21
N PRO A 75 -4.27 -9.20 -3.68
CA PRO A 75 -3.12 -8.29 -3.59
C PRO A 75 -2.77 -7.56 -4.89
N ALA A 76 -2.91 -8.23 -6.04
CA ALA A 76 -2.67 -7.64 -7.35
C ALA A 76 -3.72 -6.60 -7.79
N GLN A 77 -4.87 -6.56 -7.14
CA GLN A 77 -5.98 -5.64 -7.42
C GLN A 77 -6.06 -4.50 -6.40
N ALA A 78 -5.38 -4.66 -5.27
CA ALA A 78 -5.29 -3.64 -4.24
C ALA A 78 -4.44 -2.45 -4.71
N MET A 79 -4.48 -1.36 -3.98
CA MET A 79 -3.59 -0.22 -4.18
C MET A 79 -2.14 -0.67 -4.06
N GLN A 80 -1.27 -0.20 -4.96
CA GLN A 80 0.13 -0.59 -5.04
C GLN A 80 1.04 0.53 -4.57
N LYS A 81 2.17 0.18 -3.97
CA LYS A 81 3.24 1.12 -3.64
C LYS A 81 4.59 0.63 -4.13
N VAL A 82 5.45 1.57 -4.48
CA VAL A 82 6.82 1.29 -4.90
C VAL A 82 7.65 0.88 -3.69
N VAL A 83 8.44 -0.16 -3.87
CA VAL A 83 9.42 -0.67 -2.92
C VAL A 83 10.75 -0.91 -3.63
N TRP A 84 11.86 -0.90 -2.90
CA TRP A 84 13.17 -1.10 -3.50
C TRP A 84 14.17 -1.72 -2.51
N THR A 85 15.24 -2.29 -3.09
CA THR A 85 16.46 -2.67 -2.35
C THR A 85 17.67 -2.02 -3.01
N GLU A 86 18.73 -1.87 -2.24
CA GLU A 86 19.97 -1.26 -2.68
C GLU A 86 21.14 -2.24 -2.58
N ALA A 87 22.04 -2.16 -3.55
CA ALA A 87 23.31 -2.88 -3.54
C ALA A 87 24.45 -1.93 -3.96
N ALA A 88 25.55 -1.92 -3.21
CA ALA A 88 26.72 -1.15 -3.58
C ALA A 88 27.61 -1.94 -4.56
N VAL A 89 28.08 -1.26 -5.60
CA VAL A 89 28.98 -1.81 -6.62
C VAL A 89 30.13 -0.84 -6.86
N ALA A 90 31.36 -1.33 -6.86
CA ALA A 90 32.54 -0.56 -7.23
C ALA A 90 33.04 -1.03 -8.61
N GLY A 91 33.21 -0.12 -9.54
CA GLY A 91 33.77 -0.36 -10.87
C GLY A 91 35.14 0.30 -11.04
N PRO A 92 35.88 -0.06 -12.13
CA PRO A 92 35.43 -0.95 -13.21
C PRO A 92 35.52 -2.42 -12.79
N ALA A 93 34.45 -3.18 -13.00
CA ALA A 93 34.43 -4.61 -12.68
C ALA A 93 33.28 -5.36 -13.37
N PRO A 94 33.44 -6.63 -13.75
CA PRO A 94 32.34 -7.49 -14.12
C PRO A 94 31.53 -7.83 -12.86
N VAL A 95 30.21 -7.62 -12.92
CA VAL A 95 29.26 -7.88 -11.82
C VAL A 95 28.38 -9.07 -12.19
N SER A 96 28.29 -10.05 -11.28
CA SER A 96 27.30 -11.11 -11.34
C SER A 96 26.76 -11.31 -9.93
N GLN A 97 25.69 -10.59 -9.60
CA GLN A 97 25.18 -10.50 -8.23
C GLN A 97 23.68 -10.81 -8.18
N LEU A 98 23.24 -11.55 -7.18
CA LEU A 98 21.82 -11.69 -6.87
C LEU A 98 21.36 -10.44 -6.10
N LEU A 99 20.44 -9.68 -6.70
CA LEU A 99 19.81 -8.56 -6.02
C LEU A 99 18.67 -9.07 -5.15
N PRO A 100 18.65 -8.76 -3.84
CA PRO A 100 17.57 -9.20 -2.98
C PRO A 100 16.25 -8.59 -3.43
N GLN A 101 15.17 -9.39 -3.36
CA GLN A 101 13.82 -8.87 -3.58
C GLN A 101 13.46 -7.93 -2.43
N PRO A 102 12.80 -6.78 -2.70
CA PRO A 102 12.27 -5.92 -1.66
C PRO A 102 11.27 -6.62 -0.74
N GLU A 103 11.10 -6.09 0.47
CA GLU A 103 10.07 -6.54 1.40
C GLU A 103 8.68 -6.38 0.80
N THR A 104 7.79 -7.36 1.03
CA THR A 104 6.48 -7.44 0.37
C THR A 104 5.35 -7.55 1.38
N ILE A 105 4.16 -7.14 0.97
CA ILE A 105 2.91 -7.32 1.71
C ILE A 105 2.09 -8.42 1.02
N ALA A 106 1.50 -9.30 1.81
CA ALA A 106 0.68 -10.43 1.34
C ALA A 106 1.36 -11.31 0.25
N GLY A 107 2.70 -11.34 0.20
CA GLY A 107 3.46 -12.10 -0.79
C GLY A 107 3.35 -11.59 -2.23
N HIS A 108 2.77 -10.41 -2.45
CA HIS A 108 2.65 -9.81 -3.78
C HIS A 108 3.86 -8.94 -4.08
N TYR A 109 4.50 -9.19 -5.23
CA TYR A 109 5.61 -8.38 -5.73
C TYR A 109 5.72 -8.48 -7.26
N ARG A 110 6.09 -7.37 -7.88
CA ARG A 110 6.51 -7.33 -9.28
C ARG A 110 7.67 -6.36 -9.46
N ASP A 111 8.69 -6.77 -10.19
CA ASP A 111 9.78 -5.89 -10.59
C ASP A 111 9.27 -4.80 -11.54
N ILE A 112 9.77 -3.58 -11.38
CA ILE A 112 9.53 -2.44 -12.28
C ILE A 112 10.78 -2.18 -13.09
N ALA A 113 11.93 -1.96 -12.43
CA ALA A 113 13.19 -1.61 -13.07
C ALA A 113 14.39 -1.86 -12.15
N VAL A 114 15.56 -1.92 -12.76
CA VAL A 114 16.85 -1.89 -12.05
C VAL A 114 17.65 -0.71 -12.57
N PHE A 115 18.10 0.14 -11.66
CA PHE A 115 18.91 1.31 -11.99
C PHE A 115 20.26 1.26 -11.28
N ALA A 116 21.33 1.68 -11.97
CA ALA A 116 22.59 2.02 -11.33
C ALA A 116 22.71 3.53 -11.26
N VAL A 117 22.86 4.04 -10.04
CA VAL A 117 22.98 5.46 -9.71
C VAL A 117 24.38 5.73 -9.19
N PRO A 118 25.12 6.76 -9.68
CA PRO A 118 26.40 7.13 -9.09
C PRO A 118 26.26 7.37 -7.59
N ALA A 119 27.12 6.74 -6.79
CA ALA A 119 27.10 6.95 -5.34
C ALA A 119 27.70 8.31 -5.01
N VAL A 120 26.87 9.25 -4.53
CA VAL A 120 27.26 10.60 -4.15
C VAL A 120 27.26 10.73 -2.63
N GLY A 121 28.40 11.11 -2.07
CA GLY A 121 28.59 11.70 -0.74
C GLY A 121 27.93 11.04 0.49
N GLY A 122 27.30 9.88 0.35
CA GLY A 122 26.64 9.19 1.46
C GLY A 122 25.35 9.83 1.97
N TYR A 123 24.80 10.84 1.28
CA TYR A 123 23.50 11.43 1.60
C TYR A 123 22.38 10.38 1.52
N ARG A 124 21.48 10.46 2.46
CA ARG A 124 20.25 9.65 2.50
C ARG A 124 19.06 10.56 2.78
N ILE A 125 17.94 10.27 2.14
CA ILE A 125 16.68 10.96 2.44
C ILE A 125 16.30 10.64 3.89
N ASP A 126 16.11 11.67 4.70
CA ASP A 126 15.70 11.52 6.09
C ASP A 126 14.34 10.80 6.21
N ASN A 127 14.23 9.90 7.18
CA ASN A 127 12.99 9.19 7.49
C ASN A 127 12.41 8.41 6.30
N ILE A 128 13.23 7.88 5.40
CA ILE A 128 12.79 7.21 4.17
C ILE A 128 11.83 6.04 4.46
N ALA A 129 12.05 5.28 5.53
CA ALA A 129 11.19 4.17 5.92
C ALA A 129 9.75 4.62 6.23
N VAL A 130 9.59 5.79 6.86
CA VAL A 130 8.27 6.38 7.16
C VAL A 130 7.66 7.00 5.90
N LYS A 131 8.48 7.72 5.11
CA LYS A 131 8.04 8.35 3.86
C LYS A 131 7.61 7.34 2.81
N SER A 132 8.22 6.16 2.78
CA SER A 132 7.85 5.08 1.86
C SER A 132 6.50 4.43 2.21
N CYS A 133 5.98 4.66 3.41
CA CYS A 133 4.72 4.08 3.91
C CYS A 133 4.66 2.55 3.85
N LEU A 134 5.81 1.86 3.83
CA LEU A 134 5.83 0.39 3.66
C LEU A 134 5.08 -0.34 4.78
N GLN A 135 5.16 0.19 6.01
CA GLN A 135 4.56 -0.43 7.19
C GLN A 135 3.20 0.17 7.57
N THR A 136 3.01 1.47 7.34
CA THR A 136 1.85 2.21 7.86
C THR A 136 0.77 2.49 6.81
N GLY A 137 1.09 2.32 5.52
CA GLY A 137 0.17 2.63 4.42
C GLY A 137 -0.07 4.13 4.18
N PHE A 138 0.33 5.01 5.09
CA PHE A 138 0.19 6.46 4.92
C PHE A 138 1.34 7.24 5.57
N VAL A 139 1.60 8.45 5.08
CA VAL A 139 2.66 9.32 5.59
C VAL A 139 2.22 9.94 6.92
N MET A 140 3.07 9.80 7.94
CA MET A 140 2.84 10.44 9.23
C MET A 140 2.96 11.97 9.12
N PRO A 141 2.03 12.75 9.68
CA PRO A 141 2.14 14.20 9.73
C PRO A 141 3.45 14.66 10.39
N GLY A 142 4.07 15.69 9.84
CA GLY A 142 5.32 16.26 10.36
C GLY A 142 6.60 15.54 9.91
N VAL A 143 6.52 14.45 9.17
CA VAL A 143 7.68 13.81 8.54
C VAL A 143 7.96 14.51 7.20
N VAL A 144 8.53 15.70 7.28
CA VAL A 144 8.98 16.45 6.12
C VAL A 144 10.50 16.42 6.10
N GLY A 145 11.11 15.95 5.01
CA GLY A 145 12.54 16.09 4.77
C GLY A 145 12.81 17.40 4.03
N GLY A 146 13.97 17.98 4.27
CA GLY A 146 14.48 19.07 3.43
C GLY A 146 14.86 18.56 2.02
N ASP A 147 15.09 19.50 1.11
CA ASP A 147 15.69 19.18 -0.17
C ASP A 147 17.12 18.65 0.01
N ALA A 148 17.52 17.71 -0.84
CA ALA A 148 18.90 17.27 -0.90
C ALA A 148 19.81 18.46 -1.27
N PRO A 149 21.01 18.57 -0.63
CA PRO A 149 22.01 19.52 -1.07
C PRO A 149 22.29 19.36 -2.58
N GLU A 150 22.57 20.46 -3.27
CA GLU A 150 22.67 20.43 -4.74
C GLU A 150 23.84 19.56 -5.23
N ASP A 151 24.95 19.56 -4.50
CA ASP A 151 26.11 18.70 -4.74
C ASP A 151 25.87 17.21 -4.48
N MET A 152 24.75 16.87 -3.83
CA MET A 152 24.29 15.49 -3.58
C MET A 152 23.20 15.02 -4.57
N ARG A 153 22.82 15.87 -5.50
CA ARG A 153 21.86 15.53 -6.55
C ARG A 153 22.54 14.81 -7.69
N VAL A 154 22.00 13.68 -8.08
CA VAL A 154 22.49 12.92 -9.22
C VAL A 154 21.79 13.41 -10.49
N PRO A 155 22.55 13.86 -11.52
CA PRO A 155 21.95 14.22 -12.79
C PRO A 155 21.26 13.01 -13.44
N PRO A 156 20.01 13.15 -13.89
CA PRO A 156 19.23 12.02 -14.44
C PRO A 156 19.93 11.28 -15.58
N GLU A 157 20.69 11.97 -16.40
CA GLU A 157 21.46 11.44 -17.54
C GLU A 157 22.61 10.52 -17.13
N THR A 158 23.01 10.54 -15.86
CA THR A 158 24.07 9.65 -15.33
C THR A 158 23.51 8.36 -14.74
N ILE A 159 22.20 8.23 -14.66
CA ILE A 159 21.51 7.03 -14.18
C ILE A 159 21.45 6.00 -15.33
N LEU A 160 21.91 4.79 -15.07
CA LEU A 160 21.90 3.71 -16.04
C LEU A 160 20.70 2.79 -15.78
N ASP A 161 19.92 2.51 -16.82
CA ASP A 161 18.87 1.49 -16.76
C ASP A 161 19.48 0.11 -17.03
N LEU A 162 19.45 -0.75 -16.02
CA LEU A 162 19.97 -2.12 -16.03
C LEU A 162 18.85 -3.17 -16.02
N SER A 163 17.62 -2.78 -16.31
CA SER A 163 16.47 -3.70 -16.25
C SER A 163 16.64 -4.91 -17.14
N ALA A 164 17.20 -4.74 -18.34
CA ALA A 164 17.49 -5.83 -19.27
C ALA A 164 18.68 -6.71 -18.84
N ASN A 165 19.47 -6.27 -17.88
CA ASN A 165 20.64 -6.98 -17.37
C ASN A 165 20.33 -7.90 -16.18
N MET A 166 19.10 -7.82 -15.61
CA MET A 166 18.64 -8.70 -14.56
C MET A 166 17.72 -9.78 -15.14
N ASN A 167 17.98 -11.03 -14.78
CA ASN A 167 17.11 -12.15 -15.16
C ASN A 167 15.96 -12.38 -14.15
N ASP A 168 15.05 -13.29 -14.50
CA ASP A 168 13.86 -13.62 -13.69
C ASP A 168 14.18 -14.15 -12.26
N SER A 169 15.40 -14.64 -12.04
CA SER A 169 15.84 -15.05 -10.71
C SER A 169 16.37 -13.88 -9.85
N GLY A 170 16.39 -12.67 -10.39
CA GLY A 170 16.94 -11.48 -9.75
C GLY A 170 18.46 -11.36 -9.82
N ARG A 171 19.11 -12.14 -10.70
CA ARG A 171 20.56 -12.03 -10.92
C ARG A 171 20.86 -10.94 -11.94
N LEU A 172 21.59 -9.93 -11.50
CA LEU A 172 22.15 -8.88 -12.34
C LEU A 172 23.49 -9.33 -12.93
N VAL A 173 23.65 -9.17 -14.23
CA VAL A 173 24.93 -9.35 -14.93
C VAL A 173 25.24 -8.06 -15.70
N TRP A 174 26.35 -7.41 -15.33
CA TRP A 174 26.67 -6.08 -15.84
C TRP A 174 28.18 -5.80 -15.74
N ASP A 175 28.75 -5.16 -16.75
CA ASP A 175 30.11 -4.64 -16.70
C ASP A 175 30.06 -3.20 -16.14
N ALA A 176 30.31 -3.05 -14.85
CA ALA A 176 30.24 -1.76 -14.18
C ALA A 176 31.35 -0.83 -14.66
N PRO A 177 31.02 0.39 -15.10
CA PRO A 177 32.02 1.41 -15.43
C PRO A 177 32.79 1.85 -14.19
N ALA A 178 33.92 2.56 -14.38
CA ALA A 178 34.70 3.13 -13.29
C ALA A 178 33.85 4.04 -12.41
N GLY A 179 33.98 3.91 -11.08
CA GLY A 179 33.25 4.66 -10.06
C GLY A 179 32.53 3.78 -9.06
N ASN A 180 31.91 4.41 -8.08
CA ASN A 180 31.05 3.74 -7.11
C ASN A 180 29.58 3.92 -7.51
N TRP A 181 28.83 2.85 -7.42
CA TRP A 181 27.44 2.77 -7.86
C TRP A 181 26.53 2.27 -6.74
N THR A 182 25.36 2.85 -6.63
CA THR A 182 24.23 2.26 -5.90
C THR A 182 23.28 1.63 -6.92
N VAL A 183 23.15 0.32 -6.88
CA VAL A 183 22.19 -0.40 -7.73
C VAL A 183 20.86 -0.51 -6.97
N LEU A 184 19.79 0.00 -7.57
CA LEU A 184 18.43 -0.04 -7.05
C LEU A 184 17.64 -1.12 -7.80
N ARG A 185 17.14 -2.15 -7.12
CA ARG A 185 16.09 -3.03 -7.63
C ARG A 185 14.76 -2.49 -7.16
N MET A 186 13.96 -1.98 -8.07
CA MET A 186 12.67 -1.36 -7.79
C MET A 186 11.53 -2.27 -8.23
N GLY A 187 10.50 -2.34 -7.42
CA GLY A 187 9.29 -3.07 -7.74
C GLY A 187 8.08 -2.44 -7.04
N HIS A 188 6.96 -3.14 -7.09
CA HIS A 188 5.77 -2.74 -6.35
C HIS A 188 5.17 -3.92 -5.58
N THR A 189 4.54 -3.58 -4.46
CA THR A 189 3.74 -4.47 -3.62
C THR A 189 2.40 -3.80 -3.30
N CYS A 190 1.41 -4.57 -2.82
CA CYS A 190 0.15 -3.98 -2.35
C CYS A 190 0.35 -3.17 -1.05
N THR A 191 -0.60 -2.30 -0.76
CA THR A 191 -0.70 -1.55 0.52
C THR A 191 -1.63 -2.26 1.49
#